data_45e113ce8832ba802e762f2c9127f03d
#
_entry.id   45e113ce8832ba802e762f2c9127f03d
#
_cell.length_a   1.000
_cell.length_b   1.000
_cell.length_c   1.000
_cell.angle_alpha   90.00
_cell.angle_beta   90.00
_cell.angle_gamma   90.00
#
_symmetry.space_group_name_H-M   'P 1'
#
loop_
_entity.id
_entity.type
_entity.pdbx_description
1 polymer ?
#
loop_
_entity_poly.entity_id
_entity_poly.type
_entity_poly.pdbx_seq_one_letter_code
_entity_poly.pdbx_strand_id
1 'polypeptide(L)'
;FFYCCDNQENRSSNKNNYEKIDLYTDSITNIRIDNISLNTINVLNNWIEYQELKEVISSLNNNELSFFKDNKDYIVRFFDGLKKSTPKSIRKPGIISRINVLETKFLILEAHYTSNEMDKKLEKNRINDIISANSNFIYQIDKLIERSNQIIDN
;
A
#
# COMPACT_ATOMS: atom_id res chain seq x y z
N PHE A 1 -27.59 56.06 14.84
CA PHE A 1 -26.67 55.16 15.58
C PHE A 1 -27.33 53.78 15.66
N PHE A 2 -26.92 52.87 14.76
CA PHE A 2 -27.28 51.45 14.87
C PHE A 2 -26.01 50.64 15.01
N TYR A 3 -25.82 50.03 16.19
CA TYR A 3 -24.83 49.01 16.44
C TYR A 3 -25.38 47.66 15.99
N CYS A 4 -24.79 47.08 15.00
CA CYS A 4 -25.06 45.70 14.58
C CYS A 4 -24.06 44.79 15.28
N CYS A 5 -24.49 43.94 16.22
CA CYS A 5 -23.70 42.90 16.83
C CYS A 5 -23.57 41.74 15.86
N ASP A 6 -22.37 41.53 15.36
CA ASP A 6 -22.04 40.38 14.53
C ASP A 6 -21.71 39.21 15.45
N ASN A 7 -22.57 38.21 15.46
CA ASN A 7 -22.44 37.02 16.28
C ASN A 7 -21.67 35.97 15.48
N GLN A 8 -20.33 35.93 15.63
CA GLN A 8 -19.51 34.88 15.03
C GLN A 8 -19.76 33.58 15.77
N GLU A 9 -20.58 32.72 15.17
CA GLU A 9 -20.66 31.31 15.52
C GLU A 9 -19.33 30.61 15.19
N ASN A 10 -18.61 30.25 16.23
CA ASN A 10 -17.39 29.46 16.21
C ASN A 10 -17.76 28.02 15.82
N ARG A 11 -17.88 27.72 14.52
CA ARG A 11 -17.94 26.36 14.01
C ARG A 11 -16.53 25.75 14.11
N SER A 12 -16.30 25.03 15.19
CA SER A 12 -15.19 24.11 15.32
C SER A 12 -15.29 23.05 14.21
N SER A 13 -14.62 23.31 13.09
CA SER A 13 -14.41 22.29 12.06
C SER A 13 -13.39 21.30 12.58
N ASN A 14 -13.87 20.16 12.99
CA ASN A 14 -13.05 18.99 13.28
C ASN A 14 -12.32 18.58 11.98
N LYS A 15 -11.14 19.16 11.74
CA LYS A 15 -10.25 18.74 10.66
C LYS A 15 -9.69 17.40 11.04
N ASN A 16 -10.31 16.35 10.53
CA ASN A 16 -9.68 15.03 10.49
C ASN A 16 -8.34 15.17 9.77
N ASN A 17 -7.26 15.21 10.54
CA ASN A 17 -5.89 15.15 10.02
C ASN A 17 -5.65 13.73 9.50
N TYR A 18 -6.07 13.49 8.27
CA TYR A 18 -5.55 12.37 7.50
C TYR A 18 -4.19 12.80 6.95
N GLU A 19 -3.11 12.27 7.50
CA GLU A 19 -1.82 12.37 6.86
C GLU A 19 -1.92 11.66 5.50
N LYS A 20 -1.79 12.45 4.44
CA LYS A 20 -1.71 11.96 3.08
C LYS A 20 -0.41 11.18 2.97
N ILE A 21 -0.50 9.86 3.01
CA ILE A 21 0.65 9.03 2.63
C ILE A 21 0.82 9.26 1.13
N ASP A 22 1.88 9.98 0.75
CA ASP A 22 2.34 10.08 -0.63
C ASP A 22 2.90 8.72 -1.07
N LEU A 23 1.99 7.76 -1.26
CA LEU A 23 2.24 6.50 -1.90
C LEU A 23 2.05 6.72 -3.40
N TYR A 24 3.02 7.40 -4.04
CA TYR A 24 3.05 7.57 -5.50
C TYR A 24 2.22 8.71 -6.09
N THR A 25 2.71 9.93 -6.00
CA THR A 25 2.40 11.00 -6.93
C THR A 25 3.31 10.83 -8.15
N ASP A 26 2.88 10.11 -9.16
CA ASP A 26 2.81 10.57 -10.55
C ASP A 26 2.33 9.47 -11.50
N SER A 27 1.24 9.76 -12.17
CA SER A 27 0.83 9.37 -13.53
C SER A 27 0.65 7.89 -13.93
N ILE A 28 0.82 6.87 -13.08
CA ILE A 28 0.71 5.48 -13.56
C ILE A 28 -0.55 4.75 -13.11
N THR A 29 -1.15 5.07 -11.98
CA THR A 29 -2.46 4.52 -11.61
C THR A 29 -3.30 5.52 -10.82
N ASN A 30 -4.50 5.83 -11.32
CA ASN A 30 -5.56 6.53 -10.59
C ASN A 30 -6.25 5.62 -9.54
N ILE A 31 -5.52 4.70 -8.90
CA ILE A 31 -6.05 4.06 -7.71
C ILE A 31 -5.66 4.96 -6.54
N ARG A 32 -6.49 5.98 -6.34
CA ARG A 32 -6.43 6.84 -5.16
C ARG A 32 -6.70 5.96 -3.94
N ILE A 33 -5.67 5.75 -3.12
CA ILE A 33 -5.87 5.34 -1.74
C ILE A 33 -6.22 6.63 -0.98
N ASP A 34 -7.34 7.24 -1.38
CA ASP A 34 -7.89 8.40 -0.70
C ASP A 34 -8.46 7.91 0.64
N ASN A 35 -7.89 8.42 1.73
CA ASN A 35 -8.38 8.26 3.10
C ASN A 35 -8.15 6.89 3.76
N ILE A 36 -6.89 6.47 3.87
CA ILE A 36 -6.52 5.38 4.77
C ILE A 36 -6.59 5.88 6.23
N SER A 37 -7.19 5.09 7.12
CA SER A 37 -7.32 5.43 8.53
C SER A 37 -5.96 5.54 9.24
N LEU A 38 -5.85 6.43 10.25
CA LEU A 38 -4.63 6.56 11.06
C LEU A 38 -4.22 5.23 11.70
N ASN A 39 -5.18 4.40 12.06
CA ASN A 39 -4.92 3.08 12.63
C ASN A 39 -4.21 2.16 11.62
N THR A 40 -4.62 2.20 10.36
CA THR A 40 -3.97 1.46 9.27
C THR A 40 -2.56 1.99 9.03
N ILE A 41 -2.38 3.31 8.99
CA ILE A 41 -1.07 3.94 8.88
C ILE A 41 -0.13 3.47 9.98
N ASN A 42 -0.59 3.47 11.23
CA ASN A 42 0.19 3.03 12.39
C ASN A 42 0.59 1.55 12.29
N VAL A 43 -0.33 0.68 11.88
CA VAL A 43 -0.04 -0.75 11.68
C VAL A 43 1.03 -0.95 10.60
N LEU A 44 0.89 -0.27 9.47
CA LEU A 44 1.83 -0.37 8.34
C LEU A 44 3.20 0.21 8.68
N ASN A 45 3.27 1.35 9.38
CA ASN A 45 4.54 1.99 9.77
C ASN A 45 5.33 1.16 10.79
N ASN A 46 4.64 0.40 11.65
CA ASN A 46 5.29 -0.48 12.63
C ASN A 46 5.60 -1.89 12.09
N TRP A 47 5.30 -2.17 10.83
CA TRP A 47 5.59 -3.47 10.22
C TRP A 47 6.82 -3.37 9.33
N ILE A 48 7.97 -3.81 9.86
CA ILE A 48 9.31 -3.63 9.24
C ILE A 48 9.35 -4.22 7.85
N GLU A 49 8.89 -5.46 7.66
CA GLU A 49 8.92 -6.13 6.35
C GLU A 49 7.99 -5.46 5.33
N TYR A 50 6.94 -4.79 5.80
CA TYR A 50 6.12 -3.96 4.92
C TYR A 50 6.84 -2.67 4.51
N GLN A 51 7.66 -2.07 5.38
CA GLN A 51 8.46 -0.91 4.99
C GLN A 51 9.48 -1.28 3.89
N GLU A 52 10.11 -2.47 3.99
CA GLU A 52 10.97 -2.99 2.92
C GLU A 52 10.20 -3.18 1.61
N LEU A 53 8.99 -3.75 1.66
CA LEU A 53 8.11 -3.88 0.49
C LEU A 53 7.80 -2.52 -0.13
N LYS A 54 7.48 -1.53 0.70
CA LYS A 54 7.20 -0.15 0.27
C LYS A 54 8.39 0.47 -0.44
N GLU A 55 9.61 0.29 0.06
CA GLU A 55 10.85 0.77 -0.57
C GLU A 55 11.06 0.12 -1.94
N VAL A 56 10.92 -1.20 -2.04
CA VAL A 56 11.03 -1.91 -3.32
C VAL A 56 10.00 -1.42 -4.33
N ILE A 57 8.73 -1.24 -3.92
CA ILE A 57 7.70 -0.72 -4.82
C ILE A 57 8.00 0.73 -5.20
N SER A 58 8.55 1.55 -4.29
CA SER A 58 8.98 2.91 -4.58
C SER A 58 10.08 2.96 -5.63
N SER A 59 11.03 2.05 -5.58
CA SER A 59 12.13 1.97 -6.56
C SER A 59 11.64 1.65 -7.98
N LEU A 60 10.53 0.90 -8.11
CA LEU A 60 9.90 0.63 -9.41
C LEU A 60 9.45 1.91 -10.15
N ASN A 61 9.01 2.94 -9.43
CA ASN A 61 8.63 4.23 -10.02
C ASN A 61 9.83 4.99 -10.58
N ASN A 62 11.02 4.73 -10.04
CA ASN A 62 12.27 5.34 -10.48
C ASN A 62 12.98 4.49 -11.56
N ASN A 63 12.33 3.44 -12.09
CA ASN A 63 12.95 2.45 -12.98
C ASN A 63 14.18 1.75 -12.37
N GLU A 64 14.26 1.67 -11.04
CA GLU A 64 15.30 0.93 -10.34
C GLU A 64 14.84 -0.52 -10.16
N LEU A 65 15.30 -1.38 -11.07
CA LEU A 65 14.81 -2.75 -11.21
C LEU A 65 15.85 -3.79 -10.74
N SER A 66 16.92 -3.33 -10.09
CA SER A 66 18.00 -4.18 -9.59
C SER A 66 17.50 -5.28 -8.64
N PHE A 67 16.45 -5.01 -7.86
CA PHE A 67 15.82 -6.00 -6.98
C PHE A 67 15.30 -7.23 -7.74
N PHE A 68 14.90 -7.07 -9.00
CA PHE A 68 14.26 -8.14 -9.80
C PHE A 68 15.24 -8.94 -10.65
N LYS A 69 16.52 -8.52 -10.75
CA LYS A 69 17.48 -9.19 -11.63
C LYS A 69 18.01 -10.47 -10.99
N ASP A 70 17.69 -11.62 -11.57
CA ASP A 70 18.16 -12.95 -11.14
C ASP A 70 17.92 -13.25 -9.64
N ASN A 71 16.79 -12.76 -9.10
CA ASN A 71 16.54 -12.75 -7.66
C ASN A 71 15.31 -13.58 -7.22
N LYS A 72 14.88 -14.53 -8.01
CA LYS A 72 13.69 -15.36 -7.72
C LYS A 72 13.67 -15.93 -6.31
N ASP A 73 14.74 -16.56 -5.88
CA ASP A 73 14.83 -17.20 -4.55
C ASP A 73 14.81 -16.16 -3.41
N TYR A 74 15.37 -14.98 -3.66
CA TYR A 74 15.30 -13.88 -2.70
C TYR A 74 13.86 -13.36 -2.58
N ILE A 75 13.16 -13.16 -3.70
CA ILE A 75 11.76 -12.74 -3.71
C ILE A 75 10.88 -13.71 -2.91
N VAL A 76 11.03 -15.02 -3.12
CA VAL A 76 10.28 -16.03 -2.37
C VAL A 76 10.55 -15.92 -0.86
N ARG A 77 11.82 -15.84 -0.45
CA ARG A 77 12.17 -15.69 0.97
C ARG A 77 11.66 -14.37 1.58
N PHE A 78 11.72 -13.28 0.82
CA PHE A 78 11.21 -11.98 1.21
C PHE A 78 9.70 -12.05 1.52
N PHE A 79 8.90 -12.62 0.61
CA PHE A 79 7.45 -12.76 0.81
C PHE A 79 7.11 -13.77 1.90
N ASP A 80 7.90 -14.81 2.12
CA ASP A 80 7.76 -15.71 3.27
C ASP A 80 8.00 -14.97 4.59
N GLY A 81 8.99 -14.10 4.65
CA GLY A 81 9.22 -13.18 5.78
C GLY A 81 8.02 -12.29 6.05
N LEU A 82 7.53 -11.60 5.01
CA LEU A 82 6.37 -10.72 5.08
C LEU A 82 5.11 -11.47 5.59
N LYS A 83 4.85 -12.68 5.10
CA LYS A 83 3.74 -13.51 5.59
C LYS A 83 3.89 -13.90 7.06
N LYS A 84 5.11 -14.27 7.48
CA LYS A 84 5.39 -14.69 8.86
C LYS A 84 5.30 -13.54 9.85
N SER A 85 5.75 -12.34 9.48
CA SER A 85 5.78 -11.14 10.32
C SER A 85 4.46 -10.37 10.32
N THR A 86 3.46 -10.79 9.53
CA THR A 86 2.16 -10.10 9.48
C THR A 86 1.62 -9.85 10.89
N PRO A 87 1.33 -8.59 11.27
CA PRO A 87 0.81 -8.25 12.60
C PRO A 87 -0.44 -9.04 12.97
N LYS A 88 -0.53 -9.50 14.22
CA LYS A 88 -1.65 -10.36 14.69
C LYS A 88 -3.02 -9.71 14.48
N SER A 89 -3.12 -8.40 14.62
CA SER A 89 -4.35 -7.63 14.43
C SER A 89 -4.93 -7.75 13.01
N ILE A 90 -4.08 -7.90 12.00
CA ILE A 90 -4.49 -7.99 10.58
C ILE A 90 -4.23 -9.38 9.97
N ARG A 91 -3.69 -10.34 10.71
CA ARG A 91 -3.34 -11.66 10.21
C ARG A 91 -4.58 -12.52 9.98
N LYS A 92 -5.23 -12.30 8.85
CA LYS A 92 -6.41 -13.04 8.39
C LYS A 92 -6.14 -13.70 7.03
N PRO A 93 -6.85 -14.79 6.69
CA PRO A 93 -6.66 -15.49 5.41
C PRO A 93 -6.74 -14.56 4.20
N GLY A 94 -7.65 -13.58 4.21
CA GLY A 94 -7.78 -12.60 3.14
C GLY A 94 -6.55 -11.70 2.96
N ILE A 95 -5.86 -11.33 4.05
CA ILE A 95 -4.63 -10.55 3.99
C ILE A 95 -3.48 -11.40 3.46
N ILE A 96 -3.32 -12.63 3.97
CA ILE A 96 -2.29 -13.56 3.48
C ILE A 96 -2.48 -13.85 1.98
N SER A 97 -3.73 -14.02 1.53
CA SER A 97 -4.03 -14.17 0.10
C SER A 97 -3.58 -12.99 -0.74
N ARG A 98 -3.71 -11.74 -0.25
CA ARG A 98 -3.23 -10.54 -0.95
C ARG A 98 -1.70 -10.49 -1.02
N ILE A 99 -1.00 -10.94 0.03
CA ILE A 99 0.46 -11.07 0.00
C ILE A 99 0.88 -12.09 -1.07
N ASN A 100 0.19 -13.23 -1.19
CA ASN A 100 0.46 -14.21 -2.25
C ASN A 100 0.23 -13.64 -3.66
N VAL A 101 -0.77 -12.78 -3.84
CA VAL A 101 -0.98 -12.09 -5.12
C VAL A 101 0.20 -11.16 -5.43
N LEU A 102 0.67 -10.38 -4.46
CA LEU A 102 1.86 -9.52 -4.62
C LEU A 102 3.08 -10.36 -5.00
N GLU A 103 3.37 -11.43 -4.26
CA GLU A 103 4.47 -12.36 -4.57
C GLU A 103 4.41 -12.86 -6.02
N THR A 104 3.22 -13.28 -6.46
CA THR A 104 3.02 -13.74 -7.83
C THR A 104 3.36 -12.65 -8.85
N LYS A 105 2.92 -11.39 -8.61
CA LYS A 105 3.21 -10.27 -9.51
C LYS A 105 4.70 -9.92 -9.54
N PHE A 106 5.40 -10.01 -8.40
CA PHE A 106 6.84 -9.83 -8.31
C PHE A 106 7.59 -10.90 -9.11
N LEU A 107 7.23 -12.17 -8.95
CA LEU A 107 7.84 -13.28 -9.69
C LEU A 107 7.59 -13.18 -11.20
N ILE A 108 6.43 -12.68 -11.62
CA ILE A 108 6.13 -12.42 -13.04
C ILE A 108 7.04 -11.32 -13.61
N LEU A 109 7.30 -10.25 -12.84
CA LEU A 109 8.20 -9.19 -13.28
C LEU A 109 9.65 -9.69 -13.32
N GLU A 110 10.08 -10.46 -12.33
CA GLU A 110 11.42 -11.10 -12.30
C GLU A 110 11.62 -11.99 -13.51
N ALA A 111 10.67 -12.89 -13.81
CA ALA A 111 10.75 -13.76 -14.98
C ALA A 111 10.84 -13.01 -16.30
N HIS A 112 10.16 -11.85 -16.42
CA HIS A 112 10.30 -10.98 -17.59
C HIS A 112 11.73 -10.43 -17.74
N TYR A 113 12.36 -10.05 -16.62
CA TYR A 113 13.75 -9.58 -16.63
C TYR A 113 14.76 -10.68 -16.99
N THR A 114 14.53 -11.89 -16.51
CA THR A 114 15.40 -13.04 -16.74
C THR A 114 15.30 -13.57 -18.17
N SER A 115 14.12 -13.41 -18.84
CA SER A 115 13.90 -13.90 -20.21
C SER A 115 14.56 -13.09 -21.31
N ASN A 116 15.22 -11.97 -20.99
CA ASN A 116 15.78 -11.00 -21.97
C ASN A 116 14.76 -10.46 -22.99
N GLU A 117 13.46 -10.61 -22.73
CA GLU A 117 12.42 -9.98 -23.54
C GLU A 117 12.33 -8.49 -23.21
N MET A 118 12.87 -7.65 -24.10
CA MET A 118 12.92 -6.19 -23.91
C MET A 118 11.60 -5.51 -24.37
N ASP A 119 10.45 -6.04 -23.98
CA ASP A 119 9.17 -5.36 -24.26
C ASP A 119 8.86 -4.35 -23.13
N LYS A 120 9.19 -3.09 -23.40
CA LYS A 120 8.95 -1.96 -22.48
C LYS A 120 7.49 -1.74 -22.15
N LYS A 121 6.56 -2.05 -23.04
CA LYS A 121 5.13 -1.94 -22.79
C LYS A 121 4.67 -3.02 -21.81
N LEU A 122 5.16 -4.24 -21.99
CA LEU A 122 4.86 -5.36 -21.12
C LEU A 122 5.47 -5.14 -19.72
N GLU A 123 6.71 -4.66 -19.64
CA GLU A 123 7.37 -4.26 -18.40
C GLU A 123 6.53 -3.25 -17.62
N LYS A 124 6.12 -2.15 -18.27
CA LYS A 124 5.25 -1.13 -17.64
C LYS A 124 3.93 -1.70 -17.14
N ASN A 125 3.30 -2.60 -17.89
CA ASN A 125 2.08 -3.26 -17.46
C ASN A 125 2.30 -4.12 -16.21
N ARG A 126 3.41 -4.86 -16.12
CA ARG A 126 3.75 -5.69 -14.96
C ARG A 126 4.04 -4.85 -13.72
N ILE A 127 4.72 -3.70 -13.88
CA ILE A 127 4.92 -2.72 -12.81
C ILE A 127 3.58 -2.18 -12.31
N ASN A 128 2.68 -1.80 -13.22
CA ASN A 128 1.34 -1.34 -12.86
C ASN A 128 0.52 -2.41 -12.13
N ASP A 129 0.68 -3.67 -12.49
CA ASP A 129 0.05 -4.80 -11.82
C ASP A 129 0.52 -4.91 -10.35
N ILE A 130 1.80 -4.72 -10.08
CA ILE A 130 2.36 -4.71 -8.72
C ILE A 130 1.78 -3.55 -7.92
N ILE A 131 1.77 -2.34 -8.47
CA ILE A 131 1.24 -1.14 -7.81
C ILE A 131 -0.25 -1.32 -7.48
N SER A 132 -1.03 -1.85 -8.43
CA SER A 132 -2.45 -2.14 -8.23
C SER A 132 -2.69 -3.20 -7.16
N ALA A 133 -1.87 -4.27 -7.15
CA ALA A 133 -1.96 -5.32 -6.14
C ALA A 133 -1.63 -4.79 -4.74
N ASN A 134 -0.61 -3.91 -4.62
CA ASN A 134 -0.26 -3.25 -3.35
C ASN A 134 -1.38 -2.32 -2.86
N SER A 135 -1.98 -1.54 -3.75
CA SER A 135 -3.10 -0.66 -3.41
C SER A 135 -4.29 -1.47 -2.89
N ASN A 136 -4.62 -2.59 -3.54
CA ASN A 136 -5.66 -3.51 -3.07
C ASN A 136 -5.32 -4.15 -1.72
N PHE A 137 -4.06 -4.48 -1.48
CA PHE A 137 -3.58 -5.03 -0.22
C PHE A 137 -3.79 -4.04 0.93
N ILE A 138 -3.35 -2.78 0.77
CA ILE A 138 -3.53 -1.72 1.76
C ILE A 138 -5.02 -1.46 2.02
N TYR A 139 -5.83 -1.36 0.97
CA TYR A 139 -7.28 -1.18 1.09
C TYR A 139 -7.95 -2.30 1.91
N GLN A 140 -7.55 -3.56 1.71
CA GLN A 140 -8.10 -4.68 2.48
C GLN A 140 -7.69 -4.63 3.96
N ILE A 141 -6.47 -4.17 4.26
CA ILE A 141 -6.04 -3.94 5.65
C ILE A 141 -6.92 -2.86 6.28
N ASP A 142 -7.13 -1.74 5.60
CA ASP A 142 -7.94 -0.64 6.09
C ASP A 142 -9.38 -1.09 6.38
N LYS A 143 -10.02 -1.78 5.46
CA LYS A 143 -11.36 -2.34 5.66
C LYS A 143 -11.44 -3.37 6.79
N LEU A 144 -10.39 -4.12 7.02
CA LEU A 144 -10.33 -5.07 8.14
C LEU A 144 -10.26 -4.33 9.48
N ILE A 145 -9.44 -3.28 9.56
CA ILE A 145 -9.27 -2.45 10.77
C ILE A 145 -10.55 -1.67 11.08
N GLU A 146 -11.18 -1.06 10.07
CA GLU A 146 -12.48 -0.38 10.23
C GLU A 146 -13.54 -1.31 10.86
N ARG A 147 -13.69 -2.53 10.32
CA ARG A 147 -14.65 -3.51 10.85
C ARG A 147 -14.33 -3.92 12.28
N SER A 148 -13.05 -4.08 12.62
CA SER A 148 -12.64 -4.44 13.98
C SER A 148 -13.01 -3.35 15.00
N ASN A 149 -12.91 -2.08 14.62
CA ASN A 149 -13.26 -0.95 15.48
C ASN A 149 -14.78 -0.84 15.68
N GLN A 150 -15.60 -1.10 14.66
CA GLN A 150 -17.07 -1.06 14.77
C GLN A 150 -17.64 -2.12 15.70
N ILE A 151 -16.95 -3.25 15.89
CA ILE A 151 -17.41 -4.33 16.80
C ILE A 151 -17.14 -3.99 18.28
N ILE A 152 -16.19 -3.11 18.57
CA ILE A 152 -15.81 -2.73 19.93
C ILE A 152 -16.76 -1.66 20.51
N ASP A 153 -17.42 -0.88 19.65
CA ASP A 153 -18.30 0.23 20.04
C ASP A 153 -19.78 -0.21 20.28
N ASN A 154 -20.10 -1.50 20.20
CA ASN A 154 -21.40 -2.11 20.51
C ASN A 154 -21.34 -3.02 21.71
#